data_d3e13134d88001b80f6621d152efb6c0
#
_entry.id   d3e13134d88001b80f6621d152efb6c0
#
_cell.length_a   1.000
_cell.length_b   1.000
_cell.length_c   1.000
_cell.angle_alpha   90.00
_cell.angle_beta   90.00
_cell.angle_gamma   90.00
#
_symmetry.space_group_name_H-M   'P 1'
#
loop_
_entity.id
_entity.type
_entity.pdbx_description
1 polymer ?
#
loop_
_entity_poly.entity_id
_entity_poly.type
_entity_poly.pdbx_seq_one_letter_code
_entity_poly.pdbx_strand_id
1 'polypeptide(L)'
;MRFPFVILALLLSTVAHAQVLPAPTLSARAWILMDYASGQVLAAQEPDLKVEPASLTKVMTTYLVAEALQQKRLSLQQTVTVSERAWRTQGSRSFVPVNQGVEVDALFKGMVIQSGNDASVALAEAVGGTEDQFAAMMNRTAQRLGLKDSNFLNSSGYFEGPAPTHYSTARDLARLAAALMRDHPETHALHAMKEYTYAGIRQHNRNRLLWADPTVDGLKTGHSSAAGYCLIATAKRGPRRLISVVLGTASEEARARDSLNLLNWGYTAFDAVKLYDKGQAISQLRVFKGVQNTVGAGFNEDFVVSVPRGMADKVTAQLVSRQPLVAPVVAGSAVGTLKLSVAGQPWGEYPVVAQAEVPVAGILGRLWDDIRLFFQ
;
A
#
# COMPACT_ATOMS: atom_id res chain seq x y z
N MET A 1 -18.94 -34.65 -67.68
CA MET A 1 -18.18 -33.61 -66.99
C MET A 1 -18.48 -33.68 -65.49
N ARG A 2 -17.52 -34.13 -64.66
CA ARG A 2 -17.67 -34.23 -63.18
C ARG A 2 -16.90 -33.07 -62.56
N PHE A 3 -17.59 -32.16 -61.86
CA PHE A 3 -16.97 -31.07 -61.13
C PHE A 3 -16.58 -31.59 -59.73
N PRO A 4 -15.35 -31.37 -59.24
CA PRO A 4 -15.00 -31.68 -57.88
C PRO A 4 -15.48 -30.55 -56.94
N PHE A 5 -16.25 -30.93 -55.93
CA PHE A 5 -16.61 -30.04 -54.81
C PHE A 5 -15.37 -29.91 -53.85
N VAL A 6 -14.80 -28.72 -53.83
CA VAL A 6 -13.77 -28.37 -52.83
C VAL A 6 -14.48 -27.88 -51.58
N ILE A 7 -14.45 -28.70 -50.52
CA ILE A 7 -14.92 -28.30 -49.18
C ILE A 7 -13.81 -27.50 -48.54
N LEU A 8 -14.00 -26.17 -48.45
CA LEU A 8 -13.14 -25.26 -47.67
C LEU A 8 -13.51 -25.37 -46.21
N ALA A 9 -12.71 -26.12 -45.41
CA ALA A 9 -12.87 -26.21 -43.97
C ALA A 9 -12.36 -24.89 -43.34
N LEU A 10 -13.27 -24.01 -42.92
CA LEU A 10 -12.96 -22.85 -42.08
C LEU A 10 -12.55 -23.34 -40.69
N LEU A 11 -11.27 -23.33 -40.38
CA LEU A 11 -10.73 -23.48 -39.04
C LEU A 11 -11.08 -22.20 -38.25
N LEU A 12 -12.19 -22.23 -37.52
CA LEU A 12 -12.50 -21.24 -36.48
C LEU A 12 -11.51 -21.43 -35.37
N SER A 13 -10.45 -20.61 -35.35
CA SER A 13 -9.56 -20.48 -34.21
C SER A 13 -10.35 -19.83 -33.06
N THR A 14 -10.85 -20.65 -32.14
CA THR A 14 -11.40 -20.14 -30.88
C THR A 14 -10.25 -19.52 -30.08
N VAL A 15 -10.17 -18.20 -30.08
CA VAL A 15 -9.31 -17.45 -29.16
C VAL A 15 -9.86 -17.74 -27.76
N ALA A 16 -9.21 -18.66 -27.05
CA ALA A 16 -9.51 -18.91 -25.66
C ALA A 16 -9.18 -17.62 -24.88
N HIS A 17 -10.20 -16.83 -24.61
CA HIS A 17 -10.08 -15.73 -23.66
C HIS A 17 -9.84 -16.37 -22.29
N ALA A 18 -8.70 -16.09 -21.67
CA ALA A 18 -8.47 -16.48 -20.30
C ALA A 18 -9.47 -15.75 -19.42
N GLN A 19 -10.46 -16.48 -18.98
CA GLN A 19 -11.48 -15.95 -18.10
C GLN A 19 -10.90 -15.96 -16.68
N VAL A 20 -10.58 -14.77 -16.17
CA VAL A 20 -10.26 -14.61 -14.74
C VAL A 20 -11.47 -15.15 -13.95
N LEU A 21 -11.22 -15.99 -12.95
CA LEU A 21 -12.28 -16.43 -12.06
C LEU A 21 -13.02 -15.20 -11.51
N PRO A 22 -14.36 -15.17 -11.55
CA PRO A 22 -15.10 -14.01 -11.05
C PRO A 22 -14.77 -13.75 -9.58
N ALA A 23 -14.65 -12.48 -9.21
CA ALA A 23 -14.42 -12.08 -7.83
C ALA A 23 -15.58 -12.54 -6.93
N PRO A 24 -15.34 -12.90 -5.67
CA PRO A 24 -16.39 -13.31 -4.77
C PRO A 24 -17.38 -12.17 -4.50
N THR A 25 -18.66 -12.50 -4.37
CA THR A 25 -19.65 -11.56 -3.86
C THR A 25 -19.43 -11.36 -2.37
N LEU A 26 -19.19 -10.12 -1.94
CA LEU A 26 -18.95 -9.77 -0.55
C LEU A 26 -20.13 -8.97 0.02
N SER A 27 -20.29 -9.02 1.32
CA SER A 27 -21.32 -8.24 2.04
C SER A 27 -20.87 -6.80 2.32
N ALA A 28 -19.62 -6.47 2.02
CA ALA A 28 -19.02 -5.17 2.24
C ALA A 28 -19.61 -4.09 1.31
N ARG A 29 -19.72 -2.86 1.81
CA ARG A 29 -20.18 -1.70 1.05
C ARG A 29 -19.17 -1.25 0.00
N ALA A 30 -17.87 -1.30 0.35
CA ALA A 30 -16.77 -1.03 -0.56
C ALA A 30 -15.59 -1.94 -0.23
N TRP A 31 -14.82 -2.35 -1.25
CA TRP A 31 -13.65 -3.20 -1.04
C TRP A 31 -12.67 -3.15 -2.21
N ILE A 32 -11.44 -3.53 -1.93
CA ILE A 32 -10.36 -3.65 -2.91
C ILE A 32 -9.43 -4.81 -2.54
N LEU A 33 -8.92 -5.51 -3.54
CA LEU A 33 -7.78 -6.41 -3.43
C LEU A 33 -6.64 -5.87 -4.27
N MET A 34 -5.49 -5.68 -3.67
CA MET A 34 -4.31 -5.13 -4.31
C MET A 34 -3.11 -6.07 -4.14
N ASP A 35 -2.35 -6.26 -5.20
CA ASP A 35 -1.02 -6.86 -5.13
C ASP A 35 -0.04 -5.84 -4.54
N TYR A 36 0.67 -6.24 -3.47
CA TYR A 36 1.56 -5.33 -2.75
C TYR A 36 2.77 -4.91 -3.59
N ALA A 37 3.40 -5.86 -4.30
CA ALA A 37 4.65 -5.62 -5.00
C ALA A 37 4.47 -4.70 -6.22
N SER A 38 3.40 -4.90 -6.96
CA SER A 38 3.10 -4.14 -8.17
C SER A 38 2.18 -2.94 -7.95
N GLY A 39 1.46 -2.91 -6.82
CA GLY A 39 0.39 -1.93 -6.58
C GLY A 39 -0.85 -2.15 -7.46
N GLN A 40 -0.91 -3.28 -8.17
CA GLN A 40 -2.00 -3.59 -9.08
C GLN A 40 -3.29 -3.93 -8.32
N VAL A 41 -4.39 -3.34 -8.75
CA VAL A 41 -5.74 -3.68 -8.29
C VAL A 41 -6.20 -4.94 -9.02
N LEU A 42 -6.39 -6.03 -8.29
CA LEU A 42 -6.81 -7.32 -8.85
C LEU A 42 -8.34 -7.40 -8.98
N ALA A 43 -9.06 -6.83 -8.02
CA ALA A 43 -10.50 -6.65 -8.06
C ALA A 43 -10.92 -5.56 -7.07
N ALA A 44 -12.05 -4.93 -7.32
CA ALA A 44 -12.61 -3.91 -6.44
C ALA A 44 -14.11 -3.74 -6.67
N GLN A 45 -14.80 -3.23 -5.66
CA GLN A 45 -16.16 -2.71 -5.75
C GLN A 45 -16.21 -1.40 -4.96
N GLU A 46 -16.70 -0.34 -5.59
CA GLU A 46 -16.77 1.02 -5.01
C GLU A 46 -15.47 1.46 -4.31
N PRO A 47 -14.27 1.22 -4.91
CA PRO A 47 -12.99 1.40 -4.21
C PRO A 47 -12.72 2.86 -3.85
N ASP A 48 -13.39 3.80 -4.49
CA ASP A 48 -13.23 5.25 -4.32
C ASP A 48 -14.38 5.88 -3.54
N LEU A 49 -15.31 5.08 -3.02
CA LEU A 49 -16.38 5.54 -2.14
C LEU A 49 -15.77 6.12 -0.84
N LYS A 50 -16.06 7.39 -0.57
CA LYS A 50 -15.65 8.07 0.67
C LYS A 50 -16.48 7.56 1.83
N VAL A 51 -15.81 7.03 2.85
CA VAL A 51 -16.43 6.51 4.07
C VAL A 51 -15.65 6.98 5.29
N GLU A 52 -16.28 6.99 6.46
CA GLU A 52 -15.56 7.14 7.72
C GLU A 52 -14.63 5.93 7.91
N PRO A 53 -13.31 6.13 8.05
CA PRO A 53 -12.38 5.02 8.23
C PRO A 53 -12.41 4.44 9.65
N ALA A 54 -13.03 5.10 10.61
CA ALA A 54 -12.96 4.76 12.02
C ALA A 54 -11.49 4.51 12.44
N SER A 55 -11.22 3.48 13.23
CA SER A 55 -9.85 3.16 13.68
C SER A 55 -8.88 2.69 12.58
N LEU A 56 -9.30 2.58 11.29
CA LEU A 56 -8.34 2.42 10.20
C LEU A 56 -7.46 3.67 10.04
N THR A 57 -7.92 4.82 10.52
CA THR A 57 -7.15 6.08 10.68
C THR A 57 -5.80 5.85 11.35
N LYS A 58 -5.73 4.93 12.32
CA LYS A 58 -4.51 4.62 13.07
C LYS A 58 -3.37 4.03 12.22
N VAL A 59 -3.67 3.59 10.99
CA VAL A 59 -2.60 3.20 10.04
C VAL A 59 -1.79 4.42 9.62
N MET A 60 -2.44 5.59 9.42
CA MET A 60 -1.73 6.85 9.17
C MET A 60 -0.98 7.33 10.43
N THR A 61 -1.58 7.18 11.60
CA THR A 61 -0.90 7.50 12.87
C THR A 61 0.32 6.62 13.07
N THR A 62 0.19 5.31 12.81
CA THR A 62 1.31 4.35 12.82
C THR A 62 2.43 4.78 11.87
N TYR A 63 2.09 5.20 10.64
CA TYR A 63 3.05 5.67 9.65
C TYR A 63 3.86 6.87 10.16
N LEU A 64 3.20 7.89 10.71
CA LEU A 64 3.87 9.10 11.22
C LEU A 64 4.71 8.84 12.48
N VAL A 65 4.25 7.98 13.39
CA VAL A 65 5.02 7.56 14.56
C VAL A 65 6.27 6.79 14.12
N ALA A 66 6.14 5.87 13.16
CA ALA A 66 7.26 5.14 12.60
C ALA A 66 8.27 6.06 11.89
N GLU A 67 7.79 7.04 11.14
CA GLU A 67 8.64 8.07 10.50
C GLU A 67 9.39 8.91 11.55
N ALA A 68 8.74 9.27 12.68
CA ALA A 68 9.39 10.00 13.78
C ALA A 68 10.47 9.15 14.47
N LEU A 69 10.24 7.85 14.65
CA LEU A 69 11.22 6.89 15.17
C LEU A 69 12.42 6.74 14.23
N GLN A 70 12.17 6.58 12.94
CA GLN A 70 13.22 6.46 11.91
C GLN A 70 14.08 7.72 11.84
N GLN A 71 13.46 8.89 11.98
CA GLN A 71 14.14 10.19 12.01
C GLN A 71 14.80 10.53 13.36
N LYS A 72 14.71 9.61 14.36
CA LYS A 72 15.23 9.81 15.73
C LYS A 72 14.64 11.02 16.47
N ARG A 73 13.47 11.51 16.04
CA ARG A 73 12.69 12.54 16.75
C ARG A 73 11.91 11.95 17.94
N LEU A 74 11.72 10.65 17.93
CA LEU A 74 11.11 9.85 18.97
C LEU A 74 11.95 8.59 19.19
N SER A 75 11.93 7.99 20.39
CA SER A 75 12.50 6.66 20.63
C SER A 75 11.52 5.78 21.39
N LEU A 76 11.62 4.45 21.21
CA LEU A 76 10.70 3.49 21.85
C LEU A 76 10.78 3.54 23.37
N GLN A 77 11.98 3.83 23.92
CA GLN A 77 12.25 3.92 25.37
C GLN A 77 11.92 5.30 25.97
N GLN A 78 11.64 6.29 25.10
CA GLN A 78 11.24 7.60 25.57
C GLN A 78 9.91 7.53 26.31
N THR A 79 9.83 8.22 27.44
CA THR A 79 8.60 8.36 28.22
C THR A 79 7.81 9.58 27.73
N VAL A 80 6.53 9.39 27.49
CA VAL A 80 5.56 10.44 27.10
C VAL A 80 4.56 10.62 28.23
N THR A 81 4.37 11.85 28.69
CA THR A 81 3.33 12.17 29.66
C THR A 81 1.95 12.10 29.01
N VAL A 82 1.07 11.26 29.53
CA VAL A 82 -0.30 11.13 29.03
C VAL A 82 -1.13 12.32 29.46
N SER A 83 -1.56 13.14 28.51
CA SER A 83 -2.39 14.31 28.77
C SER A 83 -3.80 13.92 29.23
N GLU A 84 -4.49 14.87 29.85
CA GLU A 84 -5.91 14.69 30.24
C GLU A 84 -6.79 14.50 28.98
N ARG A 85 -6.48 15.16 27.87
CA ARG A 85 -7.14 14.95 26.57
C ARG A 85 -7.00 13.51 26.08
N ALA A 86 -5.77 12.97 26.06
CA ALA A 86 -5.52 11.58 25.69
C ALA A 86 -6.26 10.61 26.59
N TRP A 87 -6.18 10.80 27.89
CA TRP A 87 -6.83 9.95 28.87
C TRP A 87 -8.36 9.98 28.79
N ARG A 88 -9.00 11.14 28.50
CA ARG A 88 -10.45 11.28 28.37
C ARG A 88 -10.98 10.75 27.05
N THR A 89 -10.16 10.48 26.06
CA THR A 89 -10.62 10.01 24.75
C THR A 89 -11.39 8.70 24.88
N GLN A 90 -12.60 8.70 24.37
CA GLN A 90 -13.55 7.60 24.48
C GLN A 90 -13.30 6.49 23.45
N GLY A 91 -14.08 5.41 23.51
CA GLY A 91 -14.01 4.27 22.62
C GLY A 91 -13.00 3.23 23.08
N SER A 92 -12.20 2.67 22.16
CA SER A 92 -11.16 1.68 22.53
C SER A 92 -10.04 2.31 23.33
N ARG A 93 -9.62 1.65 24.40
CA ARG A 93 -8.58 2.19 25.31
C ARG A 93 -7.48 1.18 25.59
N SER A 94 -6.28 1.70 25.76
CA SER A 94 -5.11 0.96 26.27
C SER A 94 -4.97 1.07 27.78
N PHE A 95 -5.82 1.87 28.43
CA PHE A 95 -5.86 2.14 29.88
C PHE A 95 -4.58 2.79 30.40
N VAL A 96 -4.04 3.74 29.63
CA VAL A 96 -2.87 4.51 30.06
C VAL A 96 -3.24 5.53 31.15
N PRO A 97 -2.40 5.71 32.19
CA PRO A 97 -2.70 6.57 33.33
C PRO A 97 -2.52 8.06 32.99
N VAL A 98 -3.46 8.92 33.41
CA VAL A 98 -3.39 10.37 33.22
C VAL A 98 -2.23 10.99 34.04
N ASN A 99 -1.58 12.01 33.44
CA ASN A 99 -0.48 12.77 34.01
C ASN A 99 0.73 11.91 34.46
N GLN A 100 0.85 10.70 33.91
CA GLN A 100 1.98 9.81 34.16
C GLN A 100 2.76 9.59 32.86
N GLY A 101 4.05 9.29 33.02
CA GLY A 101 4.91 8.92 31.93
C GLY A 101 4.67 7.47 31.50
N VAL A 102 4.46 7.25 30.21
CA VAL A 102 4.35 5.92 29.59
C VAL A 102 5.34 5.82 28.45
N GLU A 103 6.06 4.70 28.35
CA GLU A 103 7.01 4.48 27.26
C GLU A 103 6.29 4.45 25.91
N VAL A 104 6.93 5.02 24.89
CA VAL A 104 6.44 5.05 23.51
C VAL A 104 6.14 3.64 23.01
N ASP A 105 6.97 2.66 23.33
CA ASP A 105 6.76 1.24 22.97
C ASP A 105 5.41 0.71 23.48
N ALA A 106 5.09 0.99 24.75
CA ALA A 106 3.81 0.56 25.36
C ALA A 106 2.61 1.28 24.71
N LEU A 107 2.72 2.60 24.49
CA LEU A 107 1.70 3.38 23.76
C LEU A 107 1.50 2.84 22.35
N PHE A 108 2.59 2.55 21.64
CA PHE A 108 2.55 2.09 20.25
C PHE A 108 1.88 0.71 20.13
N LYS A 109 2.26 -0.24 20.99
CA LYS A 109 1.58 -1.55 21.10
C LYS A 109 0.11 -1.41 21.46
N GLY A 110 -0.22 -0.55 22.41
CA GLY A 110 -1.60 -0.26 22.80
C GLY A 110 -2.45 0.28 21.66
N MET A 111 -1.92 1.21 20.88
CA MET A 111 -2.60 1.76 19.70
C MET A 111 -2.77 0.73 18.59
N VAL A 112 -1.74 -0.04 18.29
CA VAL A 112 -1.75 -0.98 17.15
C VAL A 112 -2.61 -2.21 17.48
N ILE A 113 -2.38 -2.85 18.63
CA ILE A 113 -2.97 -4.15 18.97
C ILE A 113 -4.40 -3.97 19.50
N GLN A 114 -4.59 -3.19 20.55
CA GLN A 114 -5.90 -2.96 21.19
C GLN A 114 -6.71 -1.88 20.48
N SER A 115 -6.07 -1.09 19.60
CA SER A 115 -6.70 0.07 18.96
C SER A 115 -6.98 1.22 19.94
N GLY A 116 -6.15 1.40 20.99
CA GLY A 116 -6.34 2.41 22.03
C GLY A 116 -6.37 3.83 21.47
N ASN A 117 -7.47 4.55 21.72
CA ASN A 117 -7.61 5.94 21.32
C ASN A 117 -6.77 6.85 22.23
N ASP A 118 -6.73 6.54 23.52
CA ASP A 118 -5.88 7.19 24.53
C ASP A 118 -4.40 7.15 24.13
N ALA A 119 -3.90 5.97 23.77
CA ALA A 119 -2.52 5.81 23.28
C ALA A 119 -2.28 6.52 21.93
N SER A 120 -3.29 6.54 21.04
CA SER A 120 -3.21 7.23 19.75
C SER A 120 -3.02 8.74 19.94
N VAL A 121 -3.83 9.37 20.81
CA VAL A 121 -3.74 10.80 21.10
C VAL A 121 -2.42 11.14 21.80
N ALA A 122 -1.98 10.35 22.78
CA ALA A 122 -0.70 10.57 23.46
C ALA A 122 0.48 10.52 22.48
N LEU A 123 0.50 9.57 21.53
CA LEU A 123 1.51 9.49 20.50
C LEU A 123 1.43 10.66 19.51
N ALA A 124 0.21 11.08 19.14
CA ALA A 124 0.00 12.23 18.27
C ALA A 124 0.55 13.53 18.91
N GLU A 125 0.30 13.74 20.20
CA GLU A 125 0.85 14.87 20.95
C GLU A 125 2.37 14.81 21.06
N ALA A 126 2.94 13.62 21.27
CA ALA A 126 4.40 13.44 21.34
C ALA A 126 5.10 13.75 20.01
N VAL A 127 4.48 13.44 18.87
CA VAL A 127 5.06 13.66 17.54
C VAL A 127 4.74 15.05 16.99
N GLY A 128 3.52 15.54 17.20
CA GLY A 128 3.00 16.77 16.60
C GLY A 128 2.96 17.96 17.55
N GLY A 129 3.19 17.76 18.85
CA GLY A 129 2.99 18.79 19.88
C GLY A 129 1.52 18.90 20.32
N THR A 130 0.60 18.93 19.35
CA THR A 130 -0.86 18.83 19.58
C THR A 130 -1.48 17.87 18.59
N GLU A 131 -2.66 17.32 18.93
CA GLU A 131 -3.38 16.43 17.99
C GLU A 131 -3.80 17.16 16.72
N ASP A 132 -4.13 18.45 16.79
CA ASP A 132 -4.51 19.26 15.63
C ASP A 132 -3.33 19.47 14.67
N GLN A 133 -2.13 19.74 15.20
CA GLN A 133 -0.90 19.79 14.40
C GLN A 133 -0.56 18.43 13.80
N PHE A 134 -0.78 17.36 14.57
CA PHE A 134 -0.61 16.00 14.07
C PHE A 134 -1.60 15.66 12.94
N ALA A 135 -2.87 16.06 13.03
CA ALA A 135 -3.85 15.92 11.94
C ALA A 135 -3.42 16.66 10.68
N ALA A 136 -2.84 17.87 10.83
CA ALA A 136 -2.25 18.57 9.70
C ALA A 136 -1.05 17.82 9.09
N MET A 137 -0.22 17.14 9.91
CA MET A 137 0.85 16.25 9.42
C MET A 137 0.27 15.04 8.67
N MET A 138 -0.80 14.42 9.19
CA MET A 138 -1.49 13.31 8.53
C MET A 138 -1.93 13.68 7.11
N ASN A 139 -2.55 14.86 6.95
CA ASN A 139 -3.05 15.31 5.65
C ASN A 139 -1.91 15.68 4.67
N ARG A 140 -0.81 16.29 5.14
CA ARG A 140 0.39 16.49 4.31
C ARG A 140 0.99 15.16 3.85
N THR A 141 1.04 14.17 4.73
CA THR A 141 1.52 12.83 4.40
C THR A 141 0.57 12.10 3.44
N ALA A 142 -0.75 12.27 3.59
CA ALA A 142 -1.72 11.76 2.64
C ALA A 142 -1.47 12.30 1.22
N GLN A 143 -1.22 13.59 1.08
CA GLN A 143 -0.85 14.21 -0.21
C GLN A 143 0.46 13.63 -0.76
N ARG A 144 1.50 13.50 0.06
CA ARG A 144 2.80 12.92 -0.32
C ARG A 144 2.68 11.47 -0.79
N LEU A 145 1.81 10.69 -0.16
CA LEU A 145 1.54 9.29 -0.52
C LEU A 145 0.52 9.12 -1.66
N GLY A 146 -0.04 10.23 -2.19
CA GLY A 146 -1.02 10.20 -3.25
C GLY A 146 -2.40 9.66 -2.84
N LEU A 147 -2.76 9.83 -1.56
CA LEU A 147 -4.10 9.51 -1.03
C LEU A 147 -5.05 10.67 -1.37
N LYS A 148 -5.65 10.61 -2.56
CA LYS A 148 -6.37 11.74 -3.14
C LYS A 148 -7.73 12.00 -2.49
N ASP A 149 -8.32 10.95 -1.92
CA ASP A 149 -9.67 10.94 -1.38
C ASP A 149 -9.67 10.58 0.12
N SER A 150 -8.70 11.18 0.86
CA SER A 150 -8.57 11.02 2.31
C SER A 150 -8.40 12.37 2.99
N ASN A 151 -9.07 12.54 4.12
CA ASN A 151 -8.92 13.68 5.01
C ASN A 151 -9.02 13.24 6.46
N PHE A 152 -8.01 13.55 7.25
CA PHE A 152 -7.87 13.14 8.64
C PHE A 152 -8.03 14.34 9.56
N LEU A 153 -8.92 14.25 10.57
CA LEU A 153 -9.18 15.31 11.55
C LEU A 153 -8.56 15.02 12.92
N ASN A 154 -8.26 13.75 13.22
CA ASN A 154 -7.63 13.33 14.46
C ASN A 154 -6.81 12.04 14.25
N SER A 155 -6.07 11.64 15.29
CA SER A 155 -5.16 10.51 15.26
C SER A 155 -5.83 9.13 15.37
N SER A 156 -7.05 9.07 15.91
CA SER A 156 -7.71 7.82 16.30
C SER A 156 -8.84 7.38 15.36
N GLY A 157 -9.45 8.32 14.64
CA GLY A 157 -10.67 8.12 13.86
C GLY A 157 -11.94 7.99 14.71
N TYR A 158 -11.87 8.40 15.99
CA TYR A 158 -13.03 8.40 16.88
C TYR A 158 -13.70 9.78 16.87
N PHE A 159 -15.04 9.79 16.80
CA PHE A 159 -15.88 10.98 16.92
C PHE A 159 -17.12 10.66 17.75
N GLU A 160 -17.58 11.66 18.53
CA GLU A 160 -18.88 11.65 19.17
C GLU A 160 -19.91 12.18 18.18
N GLY A 161 -20.43 11.32 17.32
CA GLY A 161 -21.35 11.68 16.26
C GLY A 161 -20.74 11.62 14.86
N PRO A 162 -21.46 12.11 13.83
CA PRO A 162 -20.99 12.04 12.44
C PRO A 162 -19.79 12.95 12.20
N ALA A 163 -18.82 12.45 11.44
CA ALA A 163 -17.62 13.20 11.03
C ALA A 163 -17.57 13.31 9.48
N PRO A 164 -18.41 14.11 8.85
CA PRO A 164 -18.57 14.12 7.40
C PRO A 164 -17.31 14.55 6.64
N THR A 165 -16.38 15.22 7.33
CA THR A 165 -15.10 15.66 6.74
C THR A 165 -13.92 14.80 7.14
N HIS A 166 -14.13 13.72 7.95
CA HIS A 166 -13.12 12.72 8.24
C HIS A 166 -13.43 11.46 7.43
N TYR A 167 -12.71 11.25 6.34
CA TYR A 167 -13.01 10.20 5.39
C TYR A 167 -11.75 9.61 4.76
N SER A 168 -11.89 8.42 4.22
CA SER A 168 -10.95 7.76 3.32
C SER A 168 -11.68 6.83 2.37
N THR A 169 -10.95 6.14 1.50
CA THR A 169 -11.48 5.18 0.54
C THR A 169 -10.74 3.84 0.64
N ALA A 170 -11.33 2.76 0.13
CA ALA A 170 -10.65 1.47 0.11
C ALA A 170 -9.33 1.53 -0.66
N ARG A 171 -9.27 2.28 -1.76
CA ARG A 171 -8.05 2.49 -2.56
C ARG A 171 -6.97 3.22 -1.78
N ASP A 172 -7.30 4.32 -1.14
CA ASP A 172 -6.33 5.11 -0.38
C ASP A 172 -5.81 4.35 0.84
N LEU A 173 -6.69 3.62 1.53
CA LEU A 173 -6.30 2.76 2.65
C LEU A 173 -5.39 1.60 2.21
N ALA A 174 -5.60 1.01 1.02
CA ALA A 174 -4.70 0.00 0.46
C ALA A 174 -3.32 0.59 0.13
N ARG A 175 -3.28 1.79 -0.46
CA ARG A 175 -2.02 2.52 -0.73
C ARG A 175 -1.29 2.88 0.57
N LEU A 176 -2.01 3.34 1.57
CA LEU A 176 -1.43 3.65 2.89
C LEU A 176 -0.86 2.40 3.56
N ALA A 177 -1.57 1.27 3.49
CA ALA A 177 -1.08 -0.01 4.00
C ALA A 177 0.20 -0.46 3.26
N ALA A 178 0.24 -0.34 1.93
CA ALA A 178 1.42 -0.64 1.14
C ALA A 178 2.60 0.27 1.50
N ALA A 179 2.36 1.57 1.66
CA ALA A 179 3.38 2.54 2.07
C ALA A 179 3.95 2.20 3.45
N LEU A 180 3.10 1.89 4.43
CA LEU A 180 3.54 1.50 5.78
C LEU A 180 4.48 0.29 5.73
N MET A 181 4.11 -0.75 4.99
CA MET A 181 4.92 -1.97 4.88
C MET A 181 6.23 -1.76 4.13
N ARG A 182 6.24 -0.87 3.13
CA ARG A 182 7.44 -0.56 2.34
C ARG A 182 8.42 0.31 3.10
N ASP A 183 7.92 1.38 3.72
CA ASP A 183 8.75 2.43 4.31
C ASP A 183 9.14 2.12 5.76
N HIS A 184 8.32 1.30 6.46
CA HIS A 184 8.46 0.98 7.89
C HIS A 184 8.19 -0.50 8.17
N PRO A 185 8.96 -1.44 7.59
CA PRO A 185 8.71 -2.89 7.71
C PRO A 185 8.79 -3.41 9.16
N GLU A 186 9.66 -2.84 9.99
CA GLU A 186 9.76 -3.23 11.41
C GLU A 186 8.46 -2.90 12.17
N THR A 187 7.86 -1.75 11.85
CA THR A 187 6.60 -1.32 12.45
C THR A 187 5.43 -2.21 12.01
N HIS A 188 5.46 -2.69 10.76
CA HIS A 188 4.45 -3.64 10.28
C HIS A 188 4.40 -4.90 11.14
N ALA A 189 5.53 -5.37 11.66
CA ALA A 189 5.57 -6.57 12.52
C ALA A 189 4.72 -6.44 13.79
N LEU A 190 4.49 -5.23 14.31
CA LEU A 190 3.61 -5.00 15.47
C LEU A 190 2.15 -5.39 15.16
N HIS A 191 1.70 -5.24 13.92
CA HIS A 191 0.34 -5.58 13.51
C HIS A 191 0.08 -7.09 13.46
N ALA A 192 1.14 -7.91 13.40
CA ALA A 192 1.05 -9.36 13.49
C ALA A 192 0.97 -9.88 14.93
N MET A 193 1.26 -9.04 15.93
CA MET A 193 1.18 -9.43 17.33
C MET A 193 -0.27 -9.73 17.72
N LYS A 194 -0.50 -10.92 18.25
CA LYS A 194 -1.83 -11.39 18.65
C LYS A 194 -2.32 -10.74 19.94
N GLU A 195 -1.39 -10.40 20.83
CA GLU A 195 -1.70 -9.83 22.14
C GLU A 195 -0.50 -9.10 22.72
N TYR A 196 -0.76 -8.26 23.70
CA TYR A 196 0.26 -7.68 24.57
C TYR A 196 -0.31 -7.47 25.98
N THR A 197 0.55 -7.27 26.96
CA THR A 197 0.14 -6.98 28.35
C THR A 197 0.68 -5.62 28.75
N TYR A 198 -0.20 -4.76 29.26
CA TYR A 198 0.17 -3.47 29.83
C TYR A 198 -0.44 -3.33 31.23
N ALA A 199 0.37 -2.93 32.20
CA ALA A 199 -0.06 -2.76 33.62
C ALA A 199 -0.88 -3.96 34.16
N GLY A 200 -0.48 -5.19 33.82
CA GLY A 200 -1.18 -6.42 34.23
C GLY A 200 -2.44 -6.73 33.41
N ILE A 201 -2.85 -5.87 32.47
CA ILE A 201 -4.03 -6.08 31.63
C ILE A 201 -3.58 -6.72 30.31
N ARG A 202 -4.00 -7.95 30.06
CA ARG A 202 -3.80 -8.65 28.79
C ARG A 202 -4.81 -8.17 27.76
N GLN A 203 -4.33 -7.74 26.60
CA GLN A 203 -5.13 -7.16 25.54
C GLN A 203 -4.88 -7.90 24.23
N HIS A 204 -5.94 -8.24 23.51
CA HIS A 204 -5.88 -9.02 22.28
C HIS A 204 -6.03 -8.14 21.05
N ASN A 205 -5.35 -8.53 19.96
CA ASN A 205 -5.56 -7.93 18.66
C ASN A 205 -7.00 -8.21 18.19
N ARG A 206 -7.64 -7.22 17.60
CA ARG A 206 -9.03 -7.34 17.10
C ARG A 206 -9.12 -7.95 15.71
N ASN A 207 -7.99 -8.14 15.03
CA ASN A 207 -7.93 -8.83 13.74
C ASN A 207 -7.97 -10.35 13.93
N ARG A 208 -9.16 -10.93 13.87
CA ARG A 208 -9.37 -12.38 14.06
C ARG A 208 -8.66 -13.24 13.01
N LEU A 209 -8.30 -12.67 11.84
CA LEU A 209 -7.59 -13.41 10.81
C LEU A 209 -6.18 -13.86 11.25
N LEU A 210 -5.56 -13.17 12.20
CA LEU A 210 -4.26 -13.58 12.77
C LEU A 210 -4.29 -14.99 13.41
N TRP A 211 -5.48 -15.45 13.83
CA TRP A 211 -5.67 -16.82 14.36
C TRP A 211 -6.22 -17.78 13.31
N ALA A 212 -6.99 -17.28 12.34
CA ALA A 212 -7.67 -18.10 11.34
C ALA A 212 -6.76 -18.52 10.18
N ASP A 213 -5.78 -17.68 9.81
CA ASP A 213 -4.86 -17.92 8.69
C ASP A 213 -3.44 -17.52 9.08
N PRO A 214 -2.48 -18.45 9.19
CA PRO A 214 -1.10 -18.17 9.59
C PRO A 214 -0.33 -17.32 8.58
N THR A 215 -0.85 -17.15 7.37
CA THR A 215 -0.24 -16.29 6.34
C THR A 215 -0.63 -14.82 6.49
N VAL A 216 -1.66 -14.52 7.31
CA VAL A 216 -2.09 -13.16 7.63
C VAL A 216 -1.17 -12.57 8.71
N ASP A 217 -0.61 -11.41 8.44
CA ASP A 217 0.34 -10.71 9.30
C ASP A 217 -0.02 -9.23 9.56
N GLY A 218 -1.29 -8.87 9.37
CA GLY A 218 -1.80 -7.52 9.60
C GLY A 218 -3.21 -7.33 9.07
N LEU A 219 -3.76 -6.14 9.08
CA LEU A 219 -3.14 -4.89 9.51
C LEU A 219 -3.96 -4.25 10.63
N LYS A 220 -5.19 -3.77 10.30
CA LYS A 220 -5.99 -2.97 11.24
C LYS A 220 -7.47 -3.15 11.04
N THR A 221 -8.21 -3.21 12.14
CA THR A 221 -9.68 -3.18 12.18
C THR A 221 -10.20 -1.79 12.48
N GLY A 222 -11.40 -1.48 11.98
CA GLY A 222 -12.17 -0.28 12.31
C GLY A 222 -13.63 -0.62 12.56
N HIS A 223 -14.29 0.18 13.40
CA HIS A 223 -15.73 0.12 13.62
C HIS A 223 -16.24 1.44 14.18
N SER A 224 -17.34 1.93 13.61
CA SER A 224 -18.24 2.91 14.18
C SER A 224 -19.65 2.60 13.64
N SER A 225 -20.68 3.23 14.22
CA SER A 225 -22.05 3.08 13.71
C SER A 225 -22.18 3.54 12.25
N ALA A 226 -21.46 4.56 11.84
CA ALA A 226 -21.47 5.09 10.48
C ALA A 226 -20.59 4.28 9.51
N ALA A 227 -19.40 3.86 9.97
CA ALA A 227 -18.46 3.08 9.17
C ALA A 227 -18.91 1.64 8.95
N GLY A 228 -19.65 1.03 9.88
CA GLY A 228 -19.83 -0.41 9.97
C GLY A 228 -18.52 -1.09 10.38
N TYR A 229 -18.39 -2.40 10.16
CA TYR A 229 -17.19 -3.14 10.48
C TYR A 229 -16.23 -3.15 9.29
N CYS A 230 -14.99 -2.71 9.53
CA CYS A 230 -13.96 -2.52 8.51
C CYS A 230 -12.69 -3.30 8.86
N LEU A 231 -11.95 -3.75 7.83
CA LEU A 231 -10.67 -4.43 8.00
C LEU A 231 -9.75 -4.12 6.81
N ILE A 232 -8.54 -3.72 7.12
CA ILE A 232 -7.40 -3.88 6.20
C ILE A 232 -6.70 -5.16 6.62
N ALA A 233 -6.60 -6.15 5.74
CA ALA A 233 -5.87 -7.38 5.99
C ALA A 233 -4.73 -7.53 4.98
N THR A 234 -3.59 -8.05 5.46
CA THR A 234 -2.43 -8.40 4.63
C THR A 234 -2.09 -9.85 4.83
N ALA A 235 -1.76 -10.53 3.75
CA ALA A 235 -1.30 -11.91 3.79
C ALA A 235 -0.09 -12.10 2.87
N LYS A 236 0.86 -12.97 3.28
CA LYS A 236 2.03 -13.33 2.46
C LYS A 236 2.05 -14.84 2.24
N ARG A 237 1.96 -15.27 0.99
CA ARG A 237 2.06 -16.69 0.59
C ARG A 237 3.17 -16.84 -0.44
N GLY A 238 4.26 -17.51 -0.06
CA GLY A 238 5.47 -17.57 -0.88
C GLY A 238 6.03 -16.16 -1.15
N PRO A 239 6.38 -15.82 -2.39
CA PRO A 239 6.94 -14.53 -2.75
C PRO A 239 5.88 -13.41 -2.82
N ARG A 240 4.59 -13.75 -2.87
CA ARG A 240 3.49 -12.81 -3.12
C ARG A 240 2.84 -12.35 -1.82
N ARG A 241 2.57 -11.04 -1.74
CA ARG A 241 1.76 -10.42 -0.69
C ARG A 241 0.54 -9.74 -1.30
N LEU A 242 -0.62 -9.96 -0.71
CA LEU A 242 -1.86 -9.28 -1.07
C LEU A 242 -2.35 -8.41 0.09
N ILE A 243 -3.00 -7.31 -0.27
CA ILE A 243 -3.68 -6.39 0.65
C ILE A 243 -5.16 -6.40 0.29
N SER A 244 -6.01 -6.76 1.24
CA SER A 244 -7.45 -6.58 1.13
C SER A 244 -7.93 -5.46 2.03
N VAL A 245 -8.80 -4.59 1.52
CA VAL A 245 -9.51 -3.60 2.31
C VAL A 245 -11.00 -3.85 2.14
N VAL A 246 -11.68 -4.09 3.25
CA VAL A 246 -13.12 -4.40 3.32
C VAL A 246 -13.77 -3.38 4.24
N LEU A 247 -14.76 -2.64 3.74
CA LEU A 247 -15.39 -1.51 4.43
C LEU A 247 -16.90 -1.70 4.51
N GLY A 248 -17.48 -1.42 5.68
CA GLY A 248 -18.92 -1.32 5.85
C GLY A 248 -19.67 -2.64 5.89
N THR A 249 -19.10 -3.70 6.49
CA THR A 249 -19.82 -4.94 6.75
C THR A 249 -20.68 -4.84 8.02
N ALA A 250 -21.61 -5.77 8.18
CA ALA A 250 -22.57 -5.76 9.28
C ALA A 250 -22.03 -6.29 10.61
N SER A 251 -20.93 -7.05 10.61
CA SER A 251 -20.39 -7.67 11.83
C SER A 251 -18.89 -7.95 11.76
N GLU A 252 -18.30 -8.28 12.90
CA GLU A 252 -16.88 -8.71 12.99
C GLU A 252 -16.62 -9.98 12.19
N GLU A 253 -17.56 -10.91 12.23
CA GLU A 253 -17.48 -12.17 11.49
C GLU A 253 -17.57 -11.92 9.99
N ALA A 254 -18.46 -11.01 9.56
CA ALA A 254 -18.61 -10.64 8.16
C ALA A 254 -17.35 -10.01 7.61
N ARG A 255 -16.74 -9.02 8.28
CA ARG A 255 -15.50 -8.39 7.82
C ARG A 255 -14.33 -9.39 7.73
N ALA A 256 -14.23 -10.31 8.69
CA ALA A 256 -13.18 -11.33 8.69
C ALA A 256 -13.38 -12.34 7.54
N ARG A 257 -14.61 -12.88 7.39
CA ARG A 257 -14.97 -13.80 6.30
C ARG A 257 -14.75 -13.17 4.93
N ASP A 258 -15.25 -11.96 4.71
CA ASP A 258 -15.17 -11.27 3.42
C ASP A 258 -13.71 -10.97 3.05
N SER A 259 -12.88 -10.53 4.02
CA SER A 259 -11.45 -10.31 3.79
C SER A 259 -10.71 -11.61 3.47
N LEU A 260 -11.00 -12.72 4.17
CA LEU A 260 -10.38 -14.01 3.92
C LEU A 260 -10.78 -14.58 2.55
N ASN A 261 -12.06 -14.48 2.20
CA ASN A 261 -12.57 -14.92 0.89
C ASN A 261 -11.88 -14.15 -0.23
N LEU A 262 -11.72 -12.85 -0.08
CA LEU A 262 -11.07 -11.99 -1.06
C LEU A 262 -9.57 -12.33 -1.23
N LEU A 263 -8.85 -12.54 -0.12
CA LEU A 263 -7.45 -12.97 -0.14
C LEU A 263 -7.30 -14.35 -0.81
N ASN A 264 -8.12 -15.35 -0.41
CA ASN A 264 -8.09 -16.69 -0.97
C ASN A 264 -8.38 -16.69 -2.46
N TRP A 265 -9.38 -15.93 -2.89
CA TRP A 265 -9.67 -15.75 -4.31
C TRP A 265 -8.46 -15.18 -5.07
N GLY A 266 -7.83 -14.14 -4.56
CA GLY A 266 -6.67 -13.53 -5.21
C GLY A 266 -5.48 -14.48 -5.36
N TYR A 267 -5.24 -15.34 -4.36
CA TYR A 267 -4.19 -16.37 -4.44
C TYR A 267 -4.56 -17.52 -5.36
N THR A 268 -5.85 -17.76 -5.60
CA THR A 268 -6.33 -18.82 -6.48
C THR A 268 -6.48 -18.37 -7.93
N ALA A 269 -6.98 -17.16 -8.14
CA ALA A 269 -7.31 -16.62 -9.46
C ALA A 269 -6.08 -16.08 -10.23
N PHE A 270 -4.98 -15.80 -9.54
CA PHE A 270 -3.79 -15.20 -10.14
C PHE A 270 -2.52 -15.98 -9.79
N ASP A 271 -1.61 -16.05 -10.74
CA ASP A 271 -0.23 -16.52 -10.57
C ASP A 271 0.70 -15.33 -10.33
N ALA A 272 1.78 -15.57 -9.57
CA ALA A 272 2.87 -14.59 -9.41
C ALA A 272 3.93 -14.84 -10.47
N VAL A 273 4.26 -13.81 -11.23
CA VAL A 273 5.32 -13.85 -12.25
C VAL A 273 6.41 -12.86 -11.89
N LYS A 274 7.60 -13.36 -11.59
CA LYS A 274 8.78 -12.52 -11.44
C LYS A 274 9.35 -12.20 -12.80
N LEU A 275 9.31 -10.93 -13.18
CA LEU A 275 9.77 -10.46 -14.47
C LEU A 275 11.21 -9.96 -14.42
N TYR A 276 11.61 -9.29 -13.33
CA TYR A 276 12.96 -8.74 -13.18
C TYR A 276 13.44 -8.85 -11.75
N ASP A 277 14.75 -9.08 -11.60
CA ASP A 277 15.41 -9.05 -10.30
C ASP A 277 15.65 -7.61 -9.84
N LYS A 278 15.75 -7.42 -8.52
CA LYS A 278 16.21 -6.18 -7.91
C LYS A 278 17.54 -5.72 -8.52
N GLY A 279 17.59 -4.45 -8.97
CA GLY A 279 18.77 -3.86 -9.56
C GLY A 279 19.13 -4.39 -10.96
N GLN A 280 18.33 -5.28 -11.54
CA GLN A 280 18.50 -5.71 -12.92
C GLN A 280 18.14 -4.56 -13.87
N ALA A 281 19.09 -4.18 -14.75
CA ALA A 281 18.79 -3.23 -15.80
C ALA A 281 17.94 -3.88 -16.90
N ILE A 282 16.74 -3.34 -17.13
CA ILE A 282 15.86 -3.74 -18.23
C ILE A 282 16.41 -3.21 -19.56
N SER A 283 16.96 -1.98 -19.51
CA SER A 283 17.53 -1.28 -20.66
C SER A 283 18.59 -0.28 -20.22
N GLN A 284 19.51 0.05 -21.13
CA GLN A 284 20.43 1.18 -20.99
C GLN A 284 19.85 2.39 -21.70
N LEU A 285 19.50 3.43 -20.95
CA LEU A 285 18.94 4.66 -21.51
C LEU A 285 20.03 5.70 -21.71
N ARG A 286 19.96 6.38 -22.86
CA ARG A 286 20.90 7.45 -23.18
C ARG A 286 20.68 8.66 -22.28
N VAL A 287 21.79 9.20 -21.74
CA VAL A 287 21.81 10.42 -20.93
C VAL A 287 22.64 11.48 -21.65
N PHE A 288 22.07 12.69 -21.79
CA PHE A 288 22.75 13.85 -22.34
C PHE A 288 23.34 14.71 -21.24
N LYS A 289 24.42 15.41 -21.52
CA LYS A 289 25.12 16.33 -20.60
C LYS A 289 25.62 15.67 -19.31
N GLY A 290 25.67 14.36 -19.25
CA GLY A 290 26.15 13.58 -18.13
C GLY A 290 27.60 13.18 -18.23
N VAL A 291 28.25 12.92 -17.06
CA VAL A 291 29.59 12.31 -17.03
C VAL A 291 29.59 10.89 -17.62
N GLN A 292 28.43 10.26 -17.66
CA GLN A 292 28.17 8.98 -18.30
C GLN A 292 27.09 9.18 -19.38
N ASN A 293 27.26 8.51 -20.52
CA ASN A 293 26.35 8.64 -21.66
C ASN A 293 25.11 7.75 -21.56
N THR A 294 25.06 6.86 -20.57
CA THR A 294 23.94 5.94 -20.34
C THR A 294 23.70 5.72 -18.86
N VAL A 295 22.47 5.35 -18.53
CA VAL A 295 22.07 4.87 -17.20
C VAL A 295 21.20 3.63 -17.34
N GLY A 296 21.42 2.64 -16.48
CA GLY A 296 20.56 1.46 -16.36
C GLY A 296 19.18 1.88 -15.86
N ALA A 297 18.13 1.42 -16.52
CA ALA A 297 16.74 1.59 -16.11
C ALA A 297 16.20 0.24 -15.59
N GLY A 298 15.59 0.21 -14.41
CA GLY A 298 15.13 -1.03 -13.77
C GLY A 298 14.26 -0.78 -12.56
N PHE A 299 14.19 -1.76 -11.66
CA PHE A 299 13.44 -1.69 -10.42
C PHE A 299 14.36 -1.79 -9.19
N ASN A 300 14.00 -1.12 -8.10
CA ASN A 300 14.77 -1.12 -6.85
C ASN A 300 14.48 -2.35 -5.97
N GLU A 301 13.46 -3.13 -6.32
CA GLU A 301 13.10 -4.40 -5.69
C GLU A 301 12.80 -5.44 -6.77
N ASP A 302 12.69 -6.72 -6.39
CA ASP A 302 12.21 -7.76 -7.30
C ASP A 302 10.86 -7.35 -7.90
N PHE A 303 10.76 -7.32 -9.21
CA PHE A 303 9.52 -6.94 -9.89
C PHE A 303 8.69 -8.20 -10.17
N VAL A 304 7.71 -8.41 -9.28
CA VAL A 304 6.74 -9.50 -9.35
C VAL A 304 5.37 -8.93 -9.65
N VAL A 305 4.65 -9.51 -10.59
CA VAL A 305 3.29 -9.11 -10.96
C VAL A 305 2.32 -10.26 -10.81
N SER A 306 1.07 -9.94 -10.48
CA SER A 306 -0.03 -10.89 -10.48
C SER A 306 -0.67 -10.94 -11.87
N VAL A 307 -0.75 -12.11 -12.47
CA VAL A 307 -1.40 -12.32 -13.78
C VAL A 307 -2.49 -13.39 -13.64
N PRO A 308 -3.53 -13.40 -14.50
CA PRO A 308 -4.54 -14.44 -14.45
C PRO A 308 -3.91 -15.83 -14.50
N ARG A 309 -4.46 -16.75 -13.71
CA ARG A 309 -3.93 -18.10 -13.58
C ARG A 309 -3.77 -18.79 -14.93
N GLY A 310 -2.60 -19.40 -15.17
CA GLY A 310 -2.25 -20.06 -16.41
C GLY A 310 -1.90 -19.12 -17.56
N MET A 311 -1.64 -17.83 -17.28
CA MET A 311 -1.28 -16.83 -18.30
C MET A 311 0.15 -16.29 -18.16
N ALA A 312 0.96 -16.92 -17.34
CA ALA A 312 2.34 -16.48 -17.09
C ALA A 312 3.19 -16.40 -18.38
N ASP A 313 3.01 -17.34 -19.28
CA ASP A 313 3.68 -17.43 -20.60
C ASP A 313 3.18 -16.42 -21.63
N LYS A 314 2.06 -15.75 -21.36
CA LYS A 314 1.43 -14.76 -22.26
C LYS A 314 1.69 -13.31 -21.85
N VAL A 315 2.58 -13.10 -20.87
CA VAL A 315 3.01 -11.77 -20.45
C VAL A 315 3.98 -11.20 -21.46
N THR A 316 3.72 -9.97 -21.89
CA THR A 316 4.65 -9.18 -22.71
C THR A 316 4.92 -7.85 -22.02
N ALA A 317 6.15 -7.34 -22.15
CA ALA A 317 6.60 -6.12 -21.52
C ALA A 317 7.20 -5.18 -22.57
N GLN A 318 6.81 -3.90 -22.51
CA GLN A 318 7.36 -2.83 -23.35
C GLN A 318 7.81 -1.68 -22.49
N LEU A 319 9.09 -1.31 -22.58
CA LEU A 319 9.60 -0.11 -21.93
C LEU A 319 9.36 1.13 -22.79
N VAL A 320 8.67 2.12 -22.22
CA VAL A 320 8.53 3.47 -22.79
C VAL A 320 9.39 4.40 -21.93
N SER A 321 10.55 4.77 -22.46
CA SER A 321 11.50 5.63 -21.75
C SER A 321 11.14 7.11 -21.92
N ARG A 322 11.47 7.91 -20.90
CA ARG A 322 11.48 9.38 -21.04
C ARG A 322 12.72 9.78 -21.82
N GLN A 323 12.55 10.35 -22.99
CA GLN A 323 13.64 10.86 -23.81
C GLN A 323 13.34 12.30 -24.24
N PRO A 324 14.35 13.17 -24.32
CA PRO A 324 15.74 12.95 -23.90
C PRO A 324 15.91 12.99 -22.37
N LEU A 325 16.74 12.09 -21.82
CA LEU A 325 17.20 12.20 -20.42
C LEU A 325 18.40 13.16 -20.38
N VAL A 326 18.33 14.17 -19.54
CA VAL A 326 19.39 15.18 -19.36
C VAL A 326 19.88 15.12 -17.93
N ALA A 327 21.20 15.09 -17.76
CA ALA A 327 21.82 15.13 -16.43
C ALA A 327 21.57 16.46 -15.69
N PRO A 328 21.46 16.47 -14.35
CA PRO A 328 21.72 15.34 -13.47
C PRO A 328 20.55 14.34 -13.44
N VAL A 329 20.85 13.04 -13.45
CA VAL A 329 19.88 11.97 -13.21
C VAL A 329 20.13 11.45 -11.81
N VAL A 330 19.12 11.52 -10.95
CA VAL A 330 19.21 11.01 -9.57
C VAL A 330 18.88 9.52 -9.54
N ALA A 331 19.67 8.72 -8.80
CA ALA A 331 19.34 7.32 -8.59
C ALA A 331 17.94 7.16 -7.97
N GLY A 332 17.15 6.22 -8.46
CA GLY A 332 15.76 6.01 -8.04
C GLY A 332 14.74 6.97 -8.67
N SER A 333 15.16 7.99 -9.45
CA SER A 333 14.23 8.84 -10.18
C SER A 333 13.58 8.10 -11.34
N ALA A 334 12.29 8.41 -11.63
CA ALA A 334 11.56 7.77 -12.72
C ALA A 334 12.11 8.19 -14.09
N VAL A 335 12.56 7.21 -14.89
CA VAL A 335 13.16 7.40 -16.22
C VAL A 335 12.35 6.78 -17.35
N GLY A 336 11.26 6.09 -17.03
CA GLY A 336 10.38 5.47 -18.01
C GLY A 336 9.20 4.76 -17.34
N THR A 337 8.43 4.08 -18.18
CA THR A 337 7.28 3.27 -17.76
C THR A 337 7.35 1.92 -18.47
N LEU A 338 7.27 0.84 -17.71
CA LEU A 338 7.10 -0.51 -18.23
C LEU A 338 5.60 -0.76 -18.43
N LYS A 339 5.18 -0.95 -19.66
CA LYS A 339 3.81 -1.34 -20.02
C LYS A 339 3.75 -2.85 -20.14
N LEU A 340 2.86 -3.48 -19.38
CA LEU A 340 2.60 -4.91 -19.46
C LEU A 340 1.31 -5.19 -20.22
N SER A 341 1.32 -6.26 -20.99
CA SER A 341 0.14 -6.85 -21.59
C SER A 341 0.11 -8.34 -21.28
N VAL A 342 -1.09 -8.90 -21.12
CA VAL A 342 -1.33 -10.34 -20.93
C VAL A 342 -2.25 -10.80 -22.07
N ALA A 343 -1.81 -11.77 -22.84
CA ALA A 343 -2.51 -12.24 -24.04
C ALA A 343 -2.92 -11.10 -24.99
N GLY A 344 -2.05 -10.09 -25.13
CA GLY A 344 -2.29 -8.92 -25.99
C GLY A 344 -3.20 -7.83 -25.38
N GLN A 345 -3.77 -8.04 -24.20
CA GLN A 345 -4.59 -7.04 -23.51
C GLN A 345 -3.74 -6.22 -22.54
N PRO A 346 -3.91 -4.89 -22.46
CA PRO A 346 -3.23 -4.05 -21.49
C PRO A 346 -3.46 -4.58 -20.06
N TRP A 347 -2.38 -4.70 -19.27
CA TRP A 347 -2.46 -5.28 -17.94
C TRP A 347 -2.05 -4.32 -16.82
N GLY A 348 -1.05 -3.49 -17.06
CA GLY A 348 -0.59 -2.48 -16.11
C GLY A 348 0.56 -1.65 -16.63
N GLU A 349 0.79 -0.51 -15.97
CA GLU A 349 1.90 0.41 -16.25
C GLU A 349 2.67 0.67 -14.96
N TYR A 350 3.99 0.50 -15.02
CA TYR A 350 4.84 0.53 -13.83
C TYR A 350 6.02 1.48 -14.04
N PRO A 351 6.29 2.42 -13.11
CA PRO A 351 7.41 3.33 -13.24
C PRO A 351 8.73 2.55 -13.17
N VAL A 352 9.62 2.83 -14.11
CA VAL A 352 11.00 2.31 -14.15
C VAL A 352 11.92 3.43 -13.71
N VAL A 353 12.90 3.12 -12.86
CA VAL A 353 13.78 4.10 -12.24
C VAL A 353 15.23 3.95 -12.69
N ALA A 354 15.99 5.04 -12.57
CA ALA A 354 17.43 5.04 -12.78
C ALA A 354 18.13 4.20 -11.68
N GLN A 355 18.96 3.24 -12.09
CA GLN A 355 19.67 2.35 -11.17
C GLN A 355 20.93 2.99 -10.56
N ALA A 356 21.40 4.09 -11.14
CA ALA A 356 22.55 4.84 -10.68
C ALA A 356 22.33 6.34 -10.87
N GLU A 357 23.13 7.13 -10.16
CA GLU A 357 23.22 8.56 -10.36
C GLU A 357 24.09 8.87 -11.58
N VAL A 358 23.73 9.89 -12.38
CA VAL A 358 24.55 10.45 -13.44
C VAL A 358 24.73 11.95 -13.22
N PRO A 359 25.85 12.39 -12.67
CA PRO A 359 26.18 13.79 -12.48
C PRO A 359 26.35 14.55 -13.81
N VAL A 360 26.29 15.89 -13.74
CA VAL A 360 26.46 16.75 -14.90
C VAL A 360 27.93 16.74 -15.38
N ALA A 361 28.15 16.61 -16.70
CA ALA A 361 29.45 16.69 -17.32
C ALA A 361 30.07 18.08 -17.29
N GLY A 362 31.38 18.17 -17.52
CA GLY A 362 32.10 19.43 -17.72
C GLY A 362 31.61 20.21 -18.94
N ILE A 363 32.06 21.49 -19.07
CA ILE A 363 31.56 22.44 -20.06
C ILE A 363 31.67 21.89 -21.48
N LEU A 364 32.76 21.27 -21.87
CA LEU A 364 32.98 20.72 -23.23
C LEU A 364 32.00 19.59 -23.58
N GLY A 365 31.74 18.67 -22.64
CA GLY A 365 30.79 17.57 -22.84
C GLY A 365 29.35 18.08 -23.00
N ARG A 366 28.98 19.14 -22.27
CA ARG A 366 27.65 19.76 -22.36
C ARG A 366 27.42 20.46 -23.69
N LEU A 367 28.39 21.23 -24.19
CA LEU A 367 28.31 21.89 -25.50
C LEU A 367 28.16 20.88 -26.64
N TRP A 368 28.87 19.76 -26.58
CA TRP A 368 28.75 18.70 -27.59
C TRP A 368 27.36 18.04 -27.58
N ASP A 369 26.78 17.84 -26.42
CA ASP A 369 25.44 17.29 -26.28
C ASP A 369 24.33 18.31 -26.62
N ASP A 370 24.55 19.62 -26.46
CA ASP A 370 23.63 20.66 -26.94
C ASP A 370 23.47 20.60 -28.45
N ILE A 371 24.58 20.42 -29.19
CA ILE A 371 24.55 20.24 -30.63
C ILE A 371 23.76 18.99 -31.01
N ARG A 372 23.97 17.87 -30.30
CA ARG A 372 23.26 16.60 -30.58
C ARG A 372 21.77 16.66 -30.27
N LEU A 373 21.36 17.39 -29.22
CA LEU A 373 19.95 17.59 -28.88
C LEU A 373 19.22 18.47 -29.88
N PHE A 374 19.95 19.40 -30.55
CA PHE A 374 19.35 20.26 -31.57
C PHE A 374 18.97 19.50 -32.86
N PHE A 375 19.59 18.35 -33.11
CA PHE A 375 19.35 17.54 -34.31
C PHE A 375 18.50 16.29 -34.05
N GLN A 376 17.87 16.14 -32.86
CA GLN A 376 16.85 15.13 -32.57
C GLN A 376 15.43 15.71 -32.66
#